data_37d6567b8785d9a572a9b1aad12369e2
#
_entry.id   37d6567b8785d9a572a9b1aad12369e2
#
_cell.length_a   1.000
_cell.length_b   1.000
_cell.length_c   1.000
_cell.angle_alpha   90.00
_cell.angle_beta   90.00
_cell.angle_gamma   90.00
#
_symmetry.space_group_name_H-M   'P 1'
#
loop_
_entity.id
_entity.type
_entity.pdbx_description
1 polymer ?
#
loop_
_entity_poly.entity_id
_entity_poly.type
_entity_poly.pdbx_seq_one_letter_code
_entity_poly.pdbx_strand_id
1 'polypeptide(L)'
;SVSQKHRWDTIGRLMRERAEQDQAGVLVVVSALSGITNQLQSLIDHADNESFLADTLLSIINRHTTFANELHVPLKALDTRFSELKALIADSRRMTRAYDWQAEVLSQGELLSSALGVAYLKIQQMPVAWLDARQWLQAVRVPNQGEWASRLSVSCEYQGSDDWRERFNGNAKLLITQGLIARALDGKTAI
;
A
#
# COMPACT_ATOMS: atom_id res chain seq x y z
N SER A 1 -5.99 1.60 13.33
CA SER A 1 -4.94 2.18 12.46
C SER A 1 -3.58 1.61 12.79
N VAL A 2 -2.75 1.38 11.80
CA VAL A 2 -1.36 0.88 11.92
C VAL A 2 -0.36 2.00 12.23
N SER A 3 -0.82 3.14 12.73
CA SER A 3 -0.03 4.34 13.01
C SER A 3 0.66 4.37 14.37
N GLN A 4 0.65 3.27 15.10
CA GLN A 4 1.21 3.16 16.45
C GLN A 4 2.02 1.87 16.58
N LYS A 5 3.17 1.96 17.27
CA LYS A 5 4.11 0.83 17.44
C LYS A 5 3.42 -0.40 18.02
N HIS A 6 2.65 -0.27 19.10
CA HIS A 6 2.01 -1.40 19.76
C HIS A 6 1.03 -2.17 18.85
N ARG A 7 0.48 -1.52 17.80
CA ARG A 7 -0.35 -2.21 16.80
C ARG A 7 0.48 -3.16 15.95
N TRP A 8 1.67 -2.75 15.56
CA TRP A 8 2.59 -3.61 14.83
C TRP A 8 3.13 -4.75 15.71
N ASP A 9 3.38 -4.49 17.00
CA ASP A 9 3.73 -5.53 17.97
C ASP A 9 2.60 -6.58 18.07
N THR A 10 1.35 -6.11 18.14
CA THR A 10 0.15 -6.99 18.15
C THR A 10 0.03 -7.78 16.86
N ILE A 11 0.19 -7.15 15.69
CA ILE A 11 0.16 -7.82 14.39
C ILE A 11 1.22 -8.93 14.35
N GLY A 12 2.46 -8.63 14.71
CA GLY A 12 3.54 -9.60 14.73
C GLY A 12 3.26 -10.80 15.65
N ARG A 13 2.75 -10.55 16.84
CA ARG A 13 2.35 -11.61 17.77
C ARG A 13 1.24 -12.49 17.19
N LEU A 14 0.16 -11.88 16.69
CA LEU A 14 -0.95 -12.62 16.09
C LEU A 14 -0.53 -13.44 14.86
N MET A 15 0.35 -12.90 14.02
CA MET A 15 0.88 -13.62 12.87
C MET A 15 1.63 -14.89 13.29
N ARG A 16 2.49 -14.81 14.33
CA ARG A 16 3.21 -15.98 14.87
C ARG A 16 2.24 -17.00 15.45
N GLU A 17 1.35 -16.56 16.34
CA GLU A 17 0.38 -17.44 16.99
C GLU A 17 -0.47 -18.21 15.98
N ARG A 18 -0.97 -17.53 14.94
CA ARG A 18 -1.77 -18.17 13.90
C ARG A 18 -0.97 -19.14 13.05
N ALA A 19 0.25 -18.74 12.63
CA ALA A 19 1.09 -19.63 11.84
C ALA A 19 1.49 -20.91 12.59
N GLU A 20 1.72 -20.81 13.90
CA GLU A 20 2.10 -21.94 14.75
C GLU A 20 0.89 -22.84 15.07
N GLN A 21 -0.25 -22.24 15.47
CA GLN A 21 -1.43 -22.99 15.88
C GLN A 21 -2.14 -23.67 14.70
N ASP A 22 -2.31 -22.93 13.59
CA ASP A 22 -3.08 -23.41 12.46
C ASP A 22 -2.20 -24.10 11.41
N GLN A 23 -0.88 -24.06 11.56
CA GLN A 23 0.13 -24.50 10.58
C GLN A 23 -0.15 -23.98 9.16
N ALA A 24 -0.76 -22.80 9.08
CA ALA A 24 -1.25 -22.16 7.86
C ALA A 24 -0.44 -20.90 7.51
N GLY A 25 -0.52 -20.49 6.26
CA GLY A 25 -0.04 -19.17 5.85
C GLY A 25 -0.94 -18.07 6.41
N VAL A 26 -0.32 -16.94 6.80
CA VAL A 26 -1.03 -15.78 7.33
C VAL A 26 -0.82 -14.59 6.39
N LEU A 27 -1.92 -14.05 5.87
CA LEU A 27 -1.93 -12.81 5.09
C LEU A 27 -2.53 -11.69 5.94
N VAL A 28 -1.77 -10.63 6.13
CA VAL A 28 -2.24 -9.41 6.81
C VAL A 28 -2.42 -8.31 5.78
N VAL A 29 -3.61 -7.75 5.75
CA VAL A 29 -3.97 -6.62 4.91
C VAL A 29 -3.91 -5.35 5.75
N VAL A 30 -3.17 -4.35 5.31
CA VAL A 30 -2.98 -3.09 6.04
C VAL A 30 -3.44 -1.89 5.23
N SER A 31 -3.95 -0.87 5.94
CA SER A 31 -4.31 0.42 5.38
C SER A 31 -3.18 1.43 5.55
N ALA A 32 -3.33 2.60 4.94
CA ALA A 32 -2.44 3.74 5.13
C ALA A 32 -2.35 4.18 6.61
N LEU A 33 -1.29 4.89 6.97
CA LEU A 33 -1.21 5.57 8.26
C LEU A 33 -2.34 6.61 8.38
N SER A 34 -2.80 6.82 9.62
CA SER A 34 -3.90 7.75 9.90
C SER A 34 -3.64 9.14 9.30
N GLY A 35 -4.61 9.65 8.56
CA GLY A 35 -4.57 10.96 7.89
C GLY A 35 -3.84 10.98 6.55
N ILE A 36 -3.08 9.96 6.18
CA ILE A 36 -2.29 9.95 4.94
C ILE A 36 -3.19 9.90 3.70
N THR A 37 -4.24 9.10 3.69
CA THR A 37 -5.18 9.04 2.56
C THR A 37 -5.79 10.42 2.27
N ASN A 38 -6.15 11.18 3.31
CA ASN A 38 -6.67 12.54 3.15
C ASN A 38 -5.62 13.50 2.59
N GLN A 39 -4.35 13.38 3.02
CA GLN A 39 -3.26 14.19 2.47
C GLN A 39 -2.99 13.85 1.00
N LEU A 40 -3.03 12.56 0.62
CA LEU A 40 -2.90 12.13 -0.77
C LEU A 40 -4.06 12.63 -1.63
N GLN A 41 -5.30 12.61 -1.11
CA GLN A 41 -6.44 13.22 -1.78
C GLN A 41 -6.25 14.74 -1.96
N SER A 42 -5.72 15.42 -0.93
CA SER A 42 -5.43 16.85 -1.04
C SER A 42 -4.38 17.19 -2.10
N LEU A 43 -3.39 16.30 -2.35
CA LEU A 43 -2.46 16.46 -3.48
C LEU A 43 -3.19 16.41 -4.83
N ILE A 44 -4.20 15.56 -4.96
CA ILE A 44 -5.02 15.45 -6.18
C ILE A 44 -5.89 16.69 -6.36
N ASP A 45 -6.54 17.14 -5.29
CA ASP A 45 -7.46 18.28 -5.31
C ASP A 45 -6.74 19.60 -5.66
N HIS A 46 -5.47 19.73 -5.25
CA HIS A 46 -4.64 20.91 -5.47
C HIS A 46 -3.46 20.64 -6.44
N ALA A 47 -3.68 19.79 -7.43
CA ALA A 47 -2.64 19.33 -8.35
C ALA A 47 -1.95 20.45 -9.16
N ASP A 48 -2.57 21.62 -9.25
CA ASP A 48 -2.06 22.83 -9.93
C ASP A 48 -1.34 23.82 -9.00
N ASN A 49 -1.31 23.56 -7.69
CA ASN A 49 -0.66 24.44 -6.70
C ASN A 49 0.68 23.87 -6.23
N GLU A 50 1.78 24.32 -6.84
CA GLU A 50 3.14 23.82 -6.57
C GLU A 50 3.56 23.96 -5.10
N SER A 51 3.24 25.10 -4.44
CA SER A 51 3.61 25.29 -3.03
C SER A 51 2.85 24.31 -2.13
N PHE A 52 1.55 24.14 -2.35
CA PHE A 52 0.72 23.19 -1.60
C PHE A 52 1.21 21.75 -1.80
N LEU A 53 1.55 21.38 -3.03
CA LEU A 53 2.09 20.05 -3.34
C LEU A 53 3.40 19.79 -2.60
N ALA A 54 4.32 20.76 -2.60
CA ALA A 54 5.61 20.64 -1.91
C ALA A 54 5.43 20.47 -0.39
N ASP A 55 4.59 21.29 0.23
CA ASP A 55 4.34 21.27 1.67
C ASP A 55 3.64 19.97 2.10
N THR A 56 2.62 19.54 1.34
CA THR A 56 1.88 18.31 1.63
C THR A 56 2.74 17.06 1.43
N LEU A 57 3.53 17.01 0.36
CA LEU A 57 4.49 15.94 0.13
C LEU A 57 5.51 15.83 1.27
N LEU A 58 6.06 16.96 1.72
CA LEU A 58 6.98 17.01 2.85
C LEU A 58 6.30 16.51 4.14
N SER A 59 5.05 16.89 4.38
CA SER A 59 4.25 16.42 5.52
C SER A 59 4.08 14.89 5.52
N ILE A 60 3.75 14.31 4.36
CA ILE A 60 3.61 12.85 4.19
C ILE A 60 4.94 12.15 4.47
N ILE A 61 6.04 12.64 3.90
CA ILE A 61 7.39 12.08 4.11
C ILE A 61 7.77 12.16 5.59
N ASN A 62 7.60 13.33 6.22
CA ASN A 62 7.92 13.54 7.64
C ASN A 62 7.10 12.63 8.55
N ARG A 63 5.82 12.43 8.28
CA ARG A 63 4.96 11.52 9.05
C ARG A 63 5.50 10.09 9.04
N HIS A 64 5.90 9.58 7.87
CA HIS A 64 6.47 8.23 7.73
C HIS A 64 7.88 8.15 8.34
N THR A 65 8.71 9.16 8.14
CA THR A 65 10.06 9.24 8.72
C THR A 65 10.02 9.23 10.25
N THR A 66 9.14 10.05 10.85
CA THR A 66 8.96 10.08 12.30
C THR A 66 8.54 8.70 12.81
N PHE A 67 7.57 8.07 12.17
CA PHE A 67 7.11 6.76 12.59
C PHE A 67 8.15 5.65 12.34
N ALA A 68 8.93 5.71 11.25
CA ALA A 68 10.05 4.82 11.02
C ALA A 68 11.10 4.91 12.15
N ASN A 69 11.40 6.14 12.60
CA ASN A 69 12.32 6.37 13.72
C ASN A 69 11.76 5.80 15.04
N GLU A 70 10.47 5.97 15.34
CA GLU A 70 9.80 5.35 16.50
C GLU A 70 9.91 3.82 16.48
N LEU A 71 9.86 3.23 15.29
CA LEU A 71 9.99 1.79 15.06
C LEU A 71 11.45 1.31 14.96
N HIS A 72 12.42 2.21 15.00
CA HIS A 72 13.84 1.94 14.70
C HIS A 72 14.09 1.31 13.33
N VAL A 73 13.23 1.64 12.34
CA VAL A 73 13.36 1.17 10.96
C VAL A 73 14.29 2.11 10.19
N PRO A 74 15.35 1.59 9.52
CA PRO A 74 16.20 2.42 8.66
C PRO A 74 15.40 3.06 7.52
N LEU A 75 15.56 4.38 7.31
CA LEU A 75 14.81 5.13 6.29
C LEU A 75 15.00 4.59 4.88
N LYS A 76 16.15 3.97 4.61
CA LYS A 76 16.42 3.27 3.34
C LYS A 76 15.33 2.28 2.95
N ALA A 77 14.60 1.71 3.92
CA ALA A 77 13.48 0.81 3.64
C ALA A 77 12.31 1.50 2.92
N LEU A 78 12.23 2.83 2.97
CA LEU A 78 11.18 3.64 2.34
C LEU A 78 11.66 4.43 1.12
N ASP A 79 12.96 4.46 0.80
CA ASP A 79 13.54 5.29 -0.26
C ASP A 79 12.84 5.10 -1.61
N THR A 80 12.59 3.86 -2.02
CA THR A 80 11.89 3.56 -3.27
C THR A 80 10.48 4.14 -3.28
N ARG A 81 9.74 3.99 -2.19
CA ARG A 81 8.37 4.51 -2.08
C ARG A 81 8.33 6.03 -2.06
N PHE A 82 9.26 6.67 -1.36
CA PHE A 82 9.38 8.13 -1.39
C PHE A 82 9.75 8.66 -2.77
N SER A 83 10.63 7.96 -3.48
CA SER A 83 11.01 8.33 -4.85
C SER A 83 9.85 8.20 -5.81
N GLU A 84 9.04 7.14 -5.71
CA GLU A 84 7.83 6.95 -6.50
C GLU A 84 6.80 8.05 -6.24
N LEU A 85 6.53 8.39 -4.96
CA LEU A 85 5.60 9.47 -4.63
C LEU A 85 6.08 10.82 -5.19
N LYS A 86 7.39 11.13 -5.07
CA LYS A 86 7.96 12.35 -5.65
C LYS A 86 7.80 12.38 -7.18
N ALA A 87 8.04 11.25 -7.85
CA ALA A 87 7.88 11.15 -9.29
C ALA A 87 6.43 11.36 -9.73
N LEU A 88 5.45 10.85 -8.98
CA LEU A 88 4.02 11.07 -9.22
C LEU A 88 3.63 12.55 -9.10
N ILE A 89 4.19 13.27 -8.13
CA ILE A 89 3.93 14.69 -7.98
C ILE A 89 4.57 15.53 -9.10
N ALA A 90 5.66 15.06 -9.68
CA ALA A 90 6.30 15.69 -10.84
C ALA A 90 5.68 15.27 -12.19
N ASP A 91 4.76 14.30 -12.20
CA ASP A 91 4.16 13.76 -13.43
C ASP A 91 3.18 14.78 -14.07
N SER A 92 3.32 14.98 -15.38
CA SER A 92 2.46 15.90 -16.14
C SER A 92 0.97 15.50 -16.14
N ARG A 93 0.66 14.21 -15.95
CA ARG A 93 -0.73 13.71 -15.84
C ARG A 93 -1.51 14.38 -14.70
N ARG A 94 -0.83 14.93 -13.68
CA ARG A 94 -1.46 15.68 -12.59
C ARG A 94 -2.27 16.88 -13.08
N MET A 95 -1.81 17.56 -14.15
CA MET A 95 -2.47 18.74 -14.69
C MET A 95 -3.86 18.46 -15.27
N THR A 96 -4.06 17.25 -15.76
CA THR A 96 -5.37 16.78 -16.24
C THR A 96 -6.13 16.00 -15.17
N ARG A 97 -5.55 15.77 -14.01
CA ARG A 97 -6.08 14.91 -12.95
C ARG A 97 -6.52 13.55 -13.51
N ALA A 98 -5.68 12.96 -14.37
CA ALA A 98 -5.95 11.66 -14.98
C ALA A 98 -6.28 10.59 -13.92
N TYR A 99 -7.30 9.80 -14.11
CA TYR A 99 -7.77 8.84 -13.09
C TYR A 99 -6.73 7.76 -12.76
N ASP A 100 -5.91 7.35 -13.72
CA ASP A 100 -4.79 6.43 -13.48
C ASP A 100 -3.73 7.06 -12.57
N TRP A 101 -3.41 8.35 -12.77
CA TRP A 101 -2.53 9.10 -11.88
C TRP A 101 -3.13 9.23 -10.47
N GLN A 102 -4.42 9.52 -10.34
CA GLN A 102 -5.09 9.60 -9.04
C GLN A 102 -5.00 8.26 -8.30
N ALA A 103 -5.26 7.13 -8.97
CA ALA A 103 -5.15 5.80 -8.37
C ALA A 103 -3.72 5.51 -7.92
N GLU A 104 -2.71 5.88 -8.71
CA GLU A 104 -1.30 5.74 -8.34
C GLU A 104 -0.93 6.59 -7.12
N VAL A 105 -1.39 7.85 -7.04
CA VAL A 105 -1.16 8.72 -5.87
C VAL A 105 -1.81 8.14 -4.63
N LEU A 106 -3.09 7.79 -4.67
CA LEU A 106 -3.82 7.25 -3.51
C LEU A 106 -3.23 5.93 -3.01
N SER A 107 -2.73 5.09 -3.92
CA SER A 107 -2.09 3.82 -3.57
C SER A 107 -0.84 3.98 -2.69
N GLN A 108 -0.14 5.11 -2.76
CA GLN A 108 1.10 5.33 -2.03
C GLN A 108 0.93 5.26 -0.51
N GLY A 109 -0.24 5.59 0.02
CA GLY A 109 -0.51 5.51 1.45
C GLY A 109 -0.35 4.09 2.01
N GLU A 110 -0.91 3.12 1.32
CA GLU A 110 -0.84 1.72 1.72
C GLU A 110 0.47 1.05 1.32
N LEU A 111 1.05 1.43 0.19
CA LEU A 111 2.38 0.98 -0.21
C LEU A 111 3.45 1.40 0.81
N LEU A 112 3.41 2.64 1.29
CA LEU A 112 4.32 3.14 2.32
C LEU A 112 4.11 2.44 3.67
N SER A 113 2.87 2.33 4.15
CA SER A 113 2.58 1.73 5.45
C SER A 113 2.92 0.23 5.48
N SER A 114 2.61 -0.51 4.42
CA SER A 114 2.91 -1.93 4.32
C SER A 114 4.42 -2.20 4.22
N ALA A 115 5.15 -1.38 3.45
CA ALA A 115 6.61 -1.48 3.36
C ALA A 115 7.27 -1.22 4.72
N LEU A 116 6.81 -0.18 5.45
CA LEU A 116 7.28 0.14 6.79
C LEU A 116 7.02 -1.01 7.78
N GLY A 117 5.82 -1.57 7.75
CA GLY A 117 5.45 -2.68 8.62
C GLY A 117 6.28 -3.93 8.38
N VAL A 118 6.51 -4.30 7.13
CA VAL A 118 7.40 -5.42 6.78
C VAL A 118 8.82 -5.17 7.27
N ALA A 119 9.36 -3.97 7.06
CA ALA A 119 10.69 -3.62 7.54
C ALA A 119 10.79 -3.73 9.07
N TYR A 120 9.77 -3.26 9.80
CA TYR A 120 9.70 -3.38 11.25
C TYR A 120 9.67 -4.84 11.72
N LEU A 121 8.78 -5.66 11.15
CA LEU A 121 8.66 -7.06 11.55
C LEU A 121 9.91 -7.89 11.20
N LYS A 122 10.62 -7.54 10.13
CA LYS A 122 11.94 -8.14 9.82
C LYS A 122 13.00 -7.82 10.87
N ILE A 123 13.02 -6.60 11.42
CA ILE A 123 13.89 -6.23 12.54
C ILE A 123 13.56 -7.08 13.77
N GLN A 124 12.28 -7.44 13.97
CA GLN A 124 11.83 -8.37 15.00
C GLN A 124 12.12 -9.85 14.65
N GLN A 125 12.98 -10.10 13.66
CA GLN A 125 13.39 -11.42 13.19
C GLN A 125 12.22 -12.31 12.71
N MET A 126 11.14 -11.69 12.23
CA MET A 126 10.02 -12.41 11.65
C MET A 126 10.26 -12.68 10.16
N PRO A 127 10.01 -13.91 9.67
CA PRO A 127 10.16 -14.26 8.26
C PRO A 127 8.95 -13.77 7.44
N VAL A 128 8.71 -12.47 7.45
CA VAL A 128 7.62 -11.84 6.69
C VAL A 128 8.07 -11.43 5.30
N ALA A 129 7.17 -11.56 4.32
CA ALA A 129 7.37 -11.01 2.98
C ALA A 129 6.33 -9.93 2.67
N TRP A 130 6.76 -8.95 1.89
CA TRP A 130 5.89 -7.92 1.33
C TRP A 130 5.31 -8.40 0.00
N LEU A 131 4.01 -8.20 -0.15
CA LEU A 131 3.27 -8.60 -1.32
C LEU A 131 2.53 -7.39 -1.89
N ASP A 132 2.82 -7.04 -3.14
CA ASP A 132 2.12 -5.99 -3.85
C ASP A 132 0.73 -6.51 -4.30
N ALA A 133 -0.33 -5.92 -3.79
CA ALA A 133 -1.70 -6.32 -4.11
C ALA A 133 -1.99 -6.30 -5.62
N ARG A 134 -1.34 -5.42 -6.37
CA ARG A 134 -1.46 -5.36 -7.85
C ARG A 134 -0.96 -6.59 -8.58
N GLN A 135 -0.15 -7.44 -7.93
CA GLN A 135 0.28 -8.72 -8.50
C GLN A 135 -0.75 -9.84 -8.32
N TRP A 136 -1.78 -9.61 -7.49
CA TRP A 136 -2.72 -10.63 -7.05
C TRP A 136 -4.17 -10.27 -7.33
N LEU A 137 -4.54 -9.02 -7.07
CA LEU A 137 -5.90 -8.56 -7.24
C LEU A 137 -6.05 -7.94 -8.62
N GLN A 138 -6.86 -8.58 -9.45
CA GLN A 138 -7.22 -8.11 -10.77
C GLN A 138 -8.63 -7.52 -10.73
N ALA A 139 -8.77 -6.29 -11.21
CA ALA A 139 -10.09 -5.70 -11.42
C ALA A 139 -10.87 -6.48 -12.47
N VAL A 140 -12.16 -6.70 -12.22
CA VAL A 140 -13.06 -7.34 -13.17
C VAL A 140 -13.72 -6.28 -14.06
N ARG A 141 -14.06 -6.70 -15.29
CA ARG A 141 -14.82 -5.85 -16.20
C ARG A 141 -16.28 -5.77 -15.73
N VAL A 142 -16.75 -4.57 -15.44
CA VAL A 142 -18.15 -4.30 -15.16
C VAL A 142 -18.77 -3.64 -16.39
N PRO A 143 -19.84 -4.18 -17.01
CA PRO A 143 -20.50 -3.58 -18.15
C PRO A 143 -20.96 -2.15 -17.84
N ASN A 144 -20.79 -1.25 -18.81
CA ASN A 144 -21.17 0.16 -18.71
C ASN A 144 -20.52 0.96 -17.56
N GLN A 145 -19.42 0.46 -16.99
CA GLN A 145 -18.64 1.19 -16.00
C GLN A 145 -17.93 2.38 -16.65
N GLY A 146 -18.11 3.58 -16.07
CA GLY A 146 -17.41 4.79 -16.52
C GLY A 146 -15.91 4.72 -16.20
N GLU A 147 -15.14 5.60 -16.85
CA GLU A 147 -13.68 5.65 -16.69
C GLU A 147 -13.26 5.86 -15.23
N TRP A 148 -13.89 6.77 -14.51
CA TRP A 148 -13.67 6.99 -13.09
C TRP A 148 -13.81 5.70 -12.27
N ALA A 149 -14.92 5.01 -12.41
CA ALA A 149 -15.20 3.81 -11.65
C ALA A 149 -14.28 2.64 -12.02
N SER A 150 -13.81 2.59 -13.27
CA SER A 150 -12.84 1.59 -13.73
C SER A 150 -11.43 1.79 -13.16
N ARG A 151 -11.18 2.90 -12.45
CA ARG A 151 -9.92 3.24 -11.81
C ARG A 151 -10.02 3.43 -10.31
N LEU A 152 -11.03 4.13 -9.87
CA LEU A 152 -11.15 4.66 -8.50
C LEU A 152 -12.29 4.00 -7.71
N SER A 153 -12.92 2.96 -8.25
CA SER A 153 -13.97 2.18 -7.57
C SER A 153 -14.11 0.81 -8.23
N VAL A 154 -13.02 0.05 -8.25
CA VAL A 154 -13.03 -1.25 -8.94
C VAL A 154 -13.59 -2.36 -8.06
N SER A 155 -14.21 -3.35 -8.72
CA SER A 155 -14.46 -4.65 -8.13
C SER A 155 -13.36 -5.62 -8.55
N CYS A 156 -12.95 -6.49 -7.65
CA CYS A 156 -11.95 -7.51 -7.92
C CYS A 156 -12.57 -8.90 -7.97
N GLU A 157 -11.88 -9.83 -8.62
CA GLU A 157 -12.26 -11.22 -8.64
C GLU A 157 -12.12 -11.86 -7.25
N TYR A 158 -13.14 -12.60 -6.83
CA TYR A 158 -13.18 -13.26 -5.51
C TYR A 158 -12.84 -14.75 -5.58
N GLN A 159 -12.53 -15.27 -6.75
CA GLN A 159 -12.23 -16.69 -6.89
C GLN A 159 -10.79 -16.97 -6.45
N GLY A 160 -10.65 -17.88 -5.48
CA GLY A 160 -9.34 -18.41 -5.12
C GLY A 160 -8.77 -19.19 -6.30
N SER A 161 -7.53 -18.90 -6.67
CA SER A 161 -6.78 -19.68 -7.66
C SER A 161 -5.79 -20.62 -6.97
N ASP A 162 -5.37 -21.68 -7.66
CA ASP A 162 -4.32 -22.56 -7.17
C ASP A 162 -2.98 -21.82 -7.03
N ASP A 163 -2.77 -20.75 -7.81
CA ASP A 163 -1.62 -19.83 -7.69
C ASP A 163 -1.48 -19.26 -6.27
N TRP A 164 -2.60 -18.98 -5.59
CA TRP A 164 -2.58 -18.53 -4.21
C TRP A 164 -2.00 -19.60 -3.27
N ARG A 165 -2.42 -20.85 -3.45
CA ARG A 165 -1.93 -21.99 -2.65
C ARG A 165 -0.46 -22.23 -2.88
N GLU A 166 0.01 -22.19 -4.14
CA GLU A 166 1.42 -22.37 -4.46
C GLU A 166 2.30 -21.30 -3.83
N ARG A 167 1.84 -20.05 -3.82
CA ARG A 167 2.59 -18.94 -3.23
C ARG A 167 2.60 -18.98 -1.70
N PHE A 168 1.53 -19.42 -1.05
CA PHE A 168 1.51 -19.68 0.40
C PHE A 168 2.30 -20.92 0.78
N ASN A 169 2.41 -21.90 -0.09
CA ASN A 169 3.27 -23.07 0.10
C ASN A 169 4.74 -22.78 -0.18
N GLY A 170 5.08 -21.61 -0.73
CA GLY A 170 6.44 -21.14 -0.91
C GLY A 170 7.11 -20.70 0.41
N ASN A 171 8.28 -20.09 0.31
CA ASN A 171 9.20 -19.83 1.43
C ASN A 171 8.69 -18.80 2.48
N ALA A 172 7.58 -18.13 2.28
CA ALA A 172 7.07 -17.13 3.24
C ALA A 172 5.63 -17.47 3.64
N LYS A 173 5.47 -18.00 4.86
CA LYS A 173 4.16 -18.25 5.45
C LYS A 173 3.51 -16.99 6.02
N LEU A 174 4.25 -15.89 6.17
CA LEU A 174 3.78 -14.64 6.75
C LEU A 174 3.87 -13.55 5.69
N LEU A 175 2.74 -13.04 5.25
CA LEU A 175 2.64 -12.05 4.19
C LEU A 175 1.93 -10.78 4.65
N ILE A 176 2.38 -9.62 4.16
CA ILE A 176 1.72 -8.33 4.36
C ILE A 176 1.43 -7.71 2.99
N THR A 177 0.21 -7.26 2.81
CA THR A 177 -0.27 -6.63 1.58
C THR A 177 -1.15 -5.41 1.86
N GLN A 178 -1.62 -4.76 0.83
CA GLN A 178 -2.44 -3.54 0.85
C GLN A 178 -3.92 -3.87 0.64
N GLY A 179 -4.82 -3.07 1.22
CA GLY A 179 -6.25 -3.34 1.19
C GLY A 179 -7.01 -2.69 0.04
N LEU A 180 -6.58 -1.52 -0.39
CA LEU A 180 -7.34 -0.67 -1.33
C LEU A 180 -6.89 -0.83 -2.79
N ILE A 181 -5.81 -1.54 -3.05
CA ILE A 181 -5.09 -1.50 -4.32
C ILE A 181 -5.34 -2.76 -5.13
N ALA A 182 -5.54 -2.59 -6.44
CA ALA A 182 -5.66 -3.68 -7.40
C ALA A 182 -4.93 -3.32 -8.70
N ARG A 183 -4.85 -4.28 -9.62
CA ARG A 183 -4.42 -4.07 -11.00
C ARG A 183 -5.65 -3.90 -11.89
N ALA A 184 -5.73 -2.80 -12.60
CA ALA A 184 -6.73 -2.57 -13.63
C ALA A 184 -6.55 -3.50 -14.84
N LEU A 185 -7.54 -3.55 -15.72
CA LEU A 185 -7.53 -4.41 -16.92
C LEU A 185 -6.39 -4.08 -17.89
N ASP A 186 -5.91 -2.84 -17.91
CA ASP A 186 -4.77 -2.38 -18.71
C ASP A 186 -3.40 -2.56 -18.02
N GLY A 187 -3.38 -3.21 -16.86
CA GLY A 187 -2.16 -3.50 -16.10
C GLY A 187 -1.72 -2.39 -15.13
N LYS A 188 -2.35 -1.20 -15.16
CA LYS A 188 -2.03 -0.08 -14.26
C LYS A 188 -2.69 -0.24 -12.88
N THR A 189 -2.35 0.66 -11.95
CA THR A 189 -2.98 0.71 -10.63
C THR A 189 -4.45 1.11 -10.72
N ALA A 190 -5.28 0.46 -9.90
CA ALA A 190 -6.67 0.81 -9.61
C ALA A 190 -6.93 0.68 -8.10
N ILE A 191 -7.98 1.33 -7.62
CA ILE A 191 -8.40 1.31 -6.21
C ILE A 191 -9.92 1.16 -6.10
#